data_8025dd2f2e5f63941a49e888f3d47ad9
#
_entry.id   8025dd2f2e5f63941a49e888f3d47ad9
#
_cell.length_a   1.000
_cell.length_b   1.000
_cell.length_c   1.000
_cell.angle_alpha   90.00
_cell.angle_beta   90.00
_cell.angle_gamma   90.00
#
_symmetry.space_group_name_H-M   'P 1'
#
loop_
_entity.id
_entity.type
_entity.pdbx_description
1 polymer ?
#
loop_
_entity_poly.entity_id
_entity_poly.type
_entity_poly.pdbx_seq_one_letter_code
_entity_poly.pdbx_strand_id
1 'polypeptide(L)'
;ENMLIDKKQIQPLNQILYGSPGTGKTYHTIDKALEIIFENEDERKKEFDFKIKDEDGKVQEPTKKTYNDILKLEKVEKRKHLKGLFEYFKDEQRGQIEFVTFHQSYGYEEFVEGIKAETKDNDISYEVKAGIFKRLCEKAQQKSITNITINNNQQELTKQVFKDLYDDFVSKLEDKDSSNLSNCTLKTKTNLLFDLFKNSVPSIVVKSGKDRTSQSVAHSELEKVLFEKKIPTYSSYEYIIIDEILKSVNSKTDNLDNTTKNYILIIDEINRGNISKIFGELITLI
;
A
#
# COMPACT_ATOMS: atom_id res chain seq x y z
N GLU A 1 43.28 -6.72 1.36
CA GLU A 1 42.18 -5.73 1.63
C GLU A 1 40.85 -6.47 1.60
N ASN A 2 40.38 -6.89 2.78
CA ASN A 2 39.08 -7.51 2.95
C ASN A 2 38.00 -6.44 2.87
N MET A 3 37.31 -6.39 1.74
CA MET A 3 36.06 -5.65 1.59
C MET A 3 35.02 -6.32 2.47
N LEU A 4 34.79 -5.78 3.68
CA LEU A 4 33.66 -6.11 4.52
C LEU A 4 32.40 -5.63 3.79
N ILE A 5 31.76 -6.53 3.08
CA ILE A 5 30.39 -6.33 2.57
C ILE A 5 29.52 -6.29 3.83
N ASP A 6 29.09 -5.10 4.22
CA ASP A 6 28.04 -4.90 5.22
C ASP A 6 26.81 -5.71 4.79
N LYS A 7 26.64 -6.89 5.41
CA LYS A 7 25.44 -7.69 5.23
C LYS A 7 24.28 -6.89 5.82
N LYS A 8 23.52 -6.20 4.97
CA LYS A 8 22.25 -5.58 5.32
C LYS A 8 21.42 -6.64 6.07
N GLN A 9 21.22 -6.44 7.35
CA GLN A 9 20.50 -7.40 8.20
C GLN A 9 19.02 -7.32 7.81
N ILE A 10 18.59 -8.25 6.95
CA ILE A 10 17.19 -8.34 6.50
C ILE A 10 16.35 -8.64 7.74
N GLN A 11 15.44 -7.72 8.08
CA GLN A 11 14.49 -7.90 9.17
C GLN A 11 13.52 -9.05 8.82
N PRO A 12 13.25 -10.00 9.75
CA PRO A 12 12.28 -11.04 9.49
C PRO A 12 10.88 -10.43 9.29
N LEU A 13 10.12 -10.95 8.32
CA LEU A 13 8.78 -10.46 7.99
C LEU A 13 7.79 -10.66 9.17
N ASN A 14 7.93 -11.75 9.90
CA ASN A 14 7.11 -12.06 11.07
C ASN A 14 7.97 -11.98 12.33
N GLN A 15 7.52 -11.19 13.32
CA GLN A 15 8.22 -11.01 14.59
C GLN A 15 7.25 -11.14 15.76
N ILE A 16 7.62 -11.87 16.78
CA ILE A 16 6.82 -12.06 17.99
C ILE A 16 7.56 -11.43 19.17
N LEU A 17 6.91 -10.43 19.79
CA LEU A 17 7.37 -9.84 21.05
C LEU A 17 6.66 -10.53 22.21
N TYR A 18 7.39 -11.32 22.99
CA TYR A 18 6.84 -12.05 24.13
C TYR A 18 7.53 -11.64 25.45
N GLY A 19 6.86 -11.88 26.55
CA GLY A 19 7.38 -11.56 27.90
C GLY A 19 6.26 -11.41 28.91
N SER A 20 6.61 -11.30 30.18
CA SER A 20 5.67 -11.11 31.28
C SER A 20 4.86 -9.81 31.13
N PRO A 21 3.64 -9.71 31.74
CA PRO A 21 2.93 -8.43 31.81
C PRO A 21 3.81 -7.31 32.40
N GLY A 22 3.69 -6.10 31.90
CA GLY A 22 4.44 -4.95 32.39
C GLY A 22 5.89 -4.83 31.91
N THR A 23 6.41 -5.72 31.07
CA THR A 23 7.78 -5.65 30.54
C THR A 23 7.99 -4.64 29.41
N GLY A 24 6.97 -3.82 29.10
CA GLY A 24 7.07 -2.78 28.08
C GLY A 24 6.95 -3.26 26.64
N LYS A 25 6.32 -4.42 26.39
CA LYS A 25 6.11 -4.94 25.03
C LYS A 25 5.55 -3.89 24.07
N THR A 26 4.43 -3.26 24.44
CA THR A 26 3.82 -2.20 23.64
C THR A 26 4.73 -0.98 23.48
N TYR A 27 5.60 -0.71 24.48
CA TYR A 27 6.60 0.34 24.37
C TYR A 27 7.62 0.03 23.27
N HIS A 28 8.16 -1.17 23.24
CA HIS A 28 9.14 -1.60 22.25
C HIS A 28 8.56 -1.81 20.86
N THR A 29 7.25 -2.07 20.75
CA THR A 29 6.57 -2.20 19.46
C THR A 29 6.65 -0.93 18.64
N ILE A 30 6.53 0.27 19.28
CA ILE A 30 6.67 1.56 18.60
C ILE A 30 8.08 1.70 18.00
N ASP A 31 9.10 1.42 18.80
CA ASP A 31 10.50 1.54 18.37
C ASP A 31 10.76 0.59 17.20
N LYS A 32 10.31 -0.67 17.33
CA LYS A 32 10.49 -1.69 16.29
C LYS A 32 9.78 -1.36 14.99
N ALA A 33 8.55 -0.86 15.06
CA ALA A 33 7.80 -0.45 13.87
C ALA A 33 8.52 0.70 13.14
N LEU A 34 8.99 1.70 13.86
CA LEU A 34 9.72 2.81 13.25
C LEU A 34 11.08 2.37 12.69
N GLU A 35 11.81 1.46 13.36
CA GLU A 35 13.04 0.86 12.81
C GLU A 35 12.81 0.20 11.46
N ILE A 36 11.70 -0.53 11.29
CA ILE A 36 11.34 -1.19 10.03
C ILE A 36 10.97 -0.17 8.95
N ILE A 37 10.17 0.87 9.28
CA ILE A 37 9.83 1.94 8.33
C ILE A 37 11.08 2.66 7.86
N PHE A 38 11.98 2.96 8.78
CA PHE A 38 13.21 3.68 8.52
C PHE A 38 14.42 2.76 8.28
N GLU A 39 14.21 1.58 7.72
CA GLU A 39 15.31 0.69 7.34
C GLU A 39 16.19 1.32 6.25
N ASN A 40 15.58 2.10 5.34
CA ASN A 40 16.29 2.83 4.30
C ASN A 40 16.85 4.15 4.85
N GLU A 41 18.15 4.41 4.59
CA GLU A 41 18.81 5.65 5.01
C GLU A 41 18.21 6.91 4.38
N ASP A 42 17.71 6.84 3.16
CA ASP A 42 17.09 8.00 2.50
C ASP A 42 15.79 8.39 3.18
N GLU A 43 14.98 7.40 3.65
CA GLU A 43 13.79 7.67 4.44
C GLU A 43 14.13 8.32 5.79
N ARG A 44 15.24 7.95 6.43
CA ARG A 44 15.72 8.56 7.70
C ARG A 44 16.04 10.04 7.60
N LYS A 45 16.38 10.52 6.41
CA LYS A 45 16.76 11.91 6.14
C LYS A 45 15.57 12.79 5.71
N LYS A 46 14.42 12.19 5.40
CA LYS A 46 13.20 12.93 5.07
C LYS A 46 12.63 13.62 6.30
N GLU A 47 12.15 14.84 6.12
CA GLU A 47 11.43 15.58 7.15
C GLU A 47 9.95 15.14 7.19
N PHE A 48 9.45 14.95 8.39
CA PHE A 48 8.06 14.61 8.66
C PHE A 48 7.43 15.69 9.52
N ASP A 49 6.23 16.13 9.14
CA ASP A 49 5.43 17.09 9.88
C ASP A 49 4.38 16.33 10.70
N PHE A 50 4.57 16.25 12.01
CA PHE A 50 3.74 15.45 12.90
C PHE A 50 3.47 16.16 14.23
N LYS A 51 2.39 15.75 14.90
CA LYS A 51 1.96 16.32 16.18
C LYS A 51 2.50 15.49 17.35
N ILE A 52 2.85 16.18 18.43
CA ILE A 52 3.30 15.58 19.69
C ILE A 52 2.24 15.81 20.74
N LYS A 53 2.03 14.86 21.62
CA LYS A 53 1.21 15.05 22.84
C LYS A 53 2.12 15.29 24.03
N ASP A 54 1.77 16.27 24.85
CA ASP A 54 2.42 16.50 26.13
C ASP A 54 2.04 15.44 27.19
N GLU A 55 2.51 15.62 28.42
CA GLU A 55 2.23 14.69 29.53
C GLU A 55 0.77 14.62 29.92
N ASP A 56 0.05 15.72 29.71
CA ASP A 56 -1.40 15.84 29.97
C ASP A 56 -2.25 15.36 28.77
N GLY A 57 -1.60 14.87 27.69
CA GLY A 57 -2.25 14.38 26.48
C GLY A 57 -2.71 15.47 25.51
N LYS A 58 -2.38 16.75 25.78
CA LYS A 58 -2.72 17.88 24.92
C LYS A 58 -1.83 17.89 23.68
N VAL A 59 -2.46 18.03 22.51
CA VAL A 59 -1.76 18.10 21.23
C VAL A 59 -1.04 19.44 21.12
N GLN A 60 0.25 19.39 20.85
CA GLN A 60 1.10 20.55 20.58
C GLN A 60 1.07 20.93 19.10
N GLU A 61 1.61 22.11 18.76
CA GLU A 61 1.81 22.53 17.39
C GLU A 61 2.64 21.51 16.62
N PRO A 62 2.37 21.34 15.32
CA PRO A 62 3.14 20.40 14.49
C PRO A 62 4.62 20.71 14.52
N THR A 63 5.43 19.66 14.57
CA THR A 63 6.89 19.76 14.53
C THR A 63 7.43 19.07 13.29
N LYS A 64 8.46 19.66 12.67
CA LYS A 64 9.17 19.07 11.53
C LYS A 64 10.50 18.52 11.98
N LYS A 65 10.71 17.21 11.82
CA LYS A 65 11.99 16.56 12.14
C LYS A 65 12.23 15.36 11.24
N THR A 66 13.52 15.05 11.03
CA THR A 66 13.94 13.79 10.45
C THR A 66 13.99 12.70 11.52
N TYR A 67 13.92 11.42 11.11
CA TYR A 67 14.10 10.32 12.05
C TYR A 67 15.49 10.36 12.72
N ASN A 68 16.52 10.70 11.96
CA ASN A 68 17.88 10.84 12.50
C ASN A 68 18.00 11.93 13.58
N ASP A 69 17.29 13.04 13.45
CA ASP A 69 17.29 14.11 14.45
C ASP A 69 16.55 13.68 15.72
N ILE A 70 15.45 12.95 15.56
CA ILE A 70 14.72 12.39 16.71
C ILE A 70 15.61 11.42 17.52
N LEU A 71 16.42 10.60 16.84
CA LEU A 71 17.32 9.66 17.52
C LEU A 71 18.39 10.34 18.40
N LYS A 72 18.76 11.59 18.10
CA LYS A 72 19.74 12.39 18.85
C LYS A 72 19.17 13.10 20.08
N LEU A 73 17.84 13.14 20.22
CA LEU A 73 17.19 13.81 21.33
C LEU A 73 17.42 13.07 22.67
N GLU A 74 17.32 13.82 23.77
CA GLU A 74 17.30 13.28 25.13
C GLU A 74 16.14 12.31 25.33
N LYS A 75 16.31 11.32 26.20
CA LYS A 75 15.43 10.14 26.34
C LYS A 75 13.94 10.47 26.42
N VAL A 76 13.56 11.48 27.20
CA VAL A 76 12.14 11.88 27.38
C VAL A 76 11.60 12.51 26.12
N GLU A 77 12.29 13.49 25.56
CA GLU A 77 11.90 14.17 24.32
C GLU A 77 11.89 13.22 23.13
N LYS A 78 12.92 12.40 23.01
CA LYS A 78 12.99 11.33 22.00
C LYS A 78 11.73 10.47 22.01
N ARG A 79 11.30 10.04 23.20
CA ARG A 79 10.10 9.19 23.33
C ARG A 79 8.82 9.87 22.88
N LYS A 80 8.64 11.16 23.25
CA LYS A 80 7.49 11.97 22.79
C LYS A 80 7.46 12.05 21.27
N HIS A 81 8.59 12.33 20.63
CA HIS A 81 8.70 12.43 19.19
C HIS A 81 8.49 11.09 18.48
N LEU A 82 9.04 9.98 18.99
CA LEU A 82 8.81 8.64 18.44
C LEU A 82 7.33 8.25 18.50
N LYS A 83 6.62 8.57 19.59
CA LYS A 83 5.17 8.36 19.67
C LYS A 83 4.41 9.21 18.65
N GLY A 84 4.76 10.49 18.51
CA GLY A 84 4.15 11.37 17.53
C GLY A 84 4.33 10.89 16.11
N LEU A 85 5.56 10.46 15.78
CA LEU A 85 5.89 9.91 14.48
C LEU A 85 5.19 8.56 14.21
N PHE A 86 5.05 7.71 15.22
CA PHE A 86 4.28 6.48 15.13
C PHE A 86 2.80 6.74 14.82
N GLU A 87 2.17 7.69 15.52
CA GLU A 87 0.78 8.09 15.21
C GLU A 87 0.66 8.72 13.83
N TYR A 88 1.67 9.43 13.33
CA TYR A 88 1.72 9.93 11.96
C TYR A 88 1.63 8.79 10.93
N PHE A 89 2.37 7.70 11.13
CA PHE A 89 2.32 6.55 10.23
C PHE A 89 1.13 5.61 10.47
N LYS A 90 0.42 5.77 11.58
CA LYS A 90 -0.82 5.06 11.89
C LYS A 90 -2.07 5.76 11.36
N ASP A 91 -1.94 6.99 10.87
CA ASP A 91 -3.04 7.77 10.29
C ASP A 91 -3.70 7.06 9.11
N GLU A 92 -5.04 7.09 9.04
CA GLU A 92 -5.79 6.35 8.01
C GLU A 92 -5.41 6.72 6.57
N GLN A 93 -5.03 7.97 6.32
CA GLN A 93 -4.67 8.45 4.99
C GLN A 93 -3.25 8.06 4.58
N ARG A 94 -2.31 8.02 5.55
CA ARG A 94 -0.87 7.76 5.32
C ARG A 94 -0.47 6.32 5.58
N GLY A 95 -1.20 5.66 6.42
CA GLY A 95 -1.29 4.29 6.91
C GLY A 95 -0.27 3.26 6.47
N GLN A 96 1.00 3.41 6.90
CA GLN A 96 1.98 2.33 6.83
C GLN A 96 1.95 1.41 8.05
N ILE A 97 1.30 1.85 9.14
CA ILE A 97 1.13 1.07 10.36
C ILE A 97 -0.36 0.88 10.65
N GLU A 98 -0.79 -0.36 10.77
CA GLU A 98 -2.09 -0.72 11.32
C GLU A 98 -1.88 -1.42 12.67
N PHE A 99 -2.73 -1.09 13.64
CA PHE A 99 -2.66 -1.65 14.99
C PHE A 99 -4.02 -2.23 15.37
N VAL A 100 -4.03 -3.50 15.77
CA VAL A 100 -5.24 -4.19 16.20
C VAL A 100 -4.99 -4.92 17.51
N THR A 101 -5.96 -4.88 18.41
CA THR A 101 -5.96 -5.68 19.64
C THR A 101 -6.97 -6.82 19.49
N PHE A 102 -6.51 -8.06 19.62
CA PHE A 102 -7.40 -9.20 19.53
C PHE A 102 -8.21 -9.37 20.81
N HIS A 103 -9.46 -9.78 20.63
CA HIS A 103 -10.38 -10.14 21.71
C HIS A 103 -11.28 -11.31 21.26
N GLN A 104 -12.03 -11.91 22.18
CA GLN A 104 -12.78 -13.14 21.91
C GLN A 104 -13.83 -13.05 20.79
N SER A 105 -14.44 -11.87 20.60
CA SER A 105 -15.44 -11.65 19.54
C SER A 105 -14.82 -11.25 18.19
N TYR A 106 -13.51 -10.95 18.13
CA TYR A 106 -12.84 -10.60 16.89
C TYR A 106 -12.82 -11.78 15.92
N GLY A 107 -13.13 -11.54 14.65
CA GLY A 107 -13.25 -12.60 13.66
C GLY A 107 -12.65 -12.27 12.30
N TYR A 108 -12.84 -13.17 11.35
CA TYR A 108 -12.38 -13.05 9.98
C TYR A 108 -12.94 -11.81 9.28
N GLU A 109 -14.19 -11.48 9.60
CA GLU A 109 -14.90 -10.35 8.96
C GLU A 109 -14.27 -8.98 9.30
N GLU A 110 -13.74 -8.82 10.51
CA GLU A 110 -13.03 -7.60 10.91
C GLU A 110 -11.57 -7.61 10.44
N PHE A 111 -10.97 -8.81 10.34
CA PHE A 111 -9.56 -8.93 10.01
C PHE A 111 -9.31 -8.94 8.50
N VAL A 112 -10.00 -9.79 7.76
CA VAL A 112 -9.82 -9.98 6.32
C VAL A 112 -10.89 -9.25 5.53
N GLU A 113 -12.11 -9.76 5.53
CA GLU A 113 -13.25 -9.15 4.85
C GLU A 113 -14.57 -9.72 5.35
N GLY A 114 -15.60 -8.92 5.33
CA GLY A 114 -16.94 -9.34 5.76
C GLY A 114 -18.05 -8.58 5.07
N ILE A 115 -19.23 -9.17 5.07
CA ILE A 115 -20.44 -8.55 4.52
C ILE A 115 -20.98 -7.56 5.55
N LYS A 116 -21.15 -6.30 5.16
CA LYS A 116 -21.79 -5.26 5.97
C LYS A 116 -23.05 -4.77 5.30
N ALA A 117 -24.13 -4.65 6.09
CA ALA A 117 -25.37 -4.03 5.65
C ALA A 117 -25.20 -2.49 5.69
N GLU A 118 -25.53 -1.82 4.60
CA GLU A 118 -25.62 -0.35 4.52
C GLU A 118 -27.05 0.04 4.13
N THR A 119 -27.55 1.07 4.80
CA THR A 119 -28.84 1.66 4.43
C THR A 119 -28.59 2.81 3.48
N LYS A 120 -29.04 2.68 2.23
CA LYS A 120 -29.04 3.76 1.22
C LYS A 120 -30.48 3.96 0.77
N ASP A 121 -30.96 5.19 0.85
CA ASP A 121 -32.30 5.60 0.38
C ASP A 121 -33.48 4.74 0.90
N ASN A 122 -33.43 4.34 2.16
CA ASN A 122 -34.36 3.41 2.84
C ASN A 122 -34.28 1.93 2.38
N ASP A 123 -33.40 1.57 1.48
CA ASP A 123 -33.11 0.18 1.11
C ASP A 123 -31.86 -0.34 1.80
N ILE A 124 -31.85 -1.62 2.16
CA ILE A 124 -30.70 -2.29 2.74
C ILE A 124 -29.90 -2.95 1.63
N SER A 125 -28.68 -2.46 1.42
CA SER A 125 -27.69 -3.08 0.53
C SER A 125 -26.63 -3.83 1.35
N TYR A 126 -26.13 -4.93 0.80
CA TYR A 126 -25.06 -5.71 1.42
C TYR A 126 -23.78 -5.53 0.59
N GLU A 127 -22.73 -5.02 1.22
CA GLU A 127 -21.44 -4.83 0.57
C GLU A 127 -20.35 -5.59 1.31
N VAL A 128 -19.43 -6.19 0.55
CA VAL A 128 -18.22 -6.81 1.12
C VAL A 128 -17.24 -5.69 1.47
N LYS A 129 -16.90 -5.55 2.76
CA LYS A 129 -15.93 -4.57 3.24
C LYS A 129 -14.63 -5.25 3.65
N ALA A 130 -13.52 -4.69 3.20
CA ALA A 130 -12.20 -5.14 3.58
C ALA A 130 -11.94 -4.91 5.08
N GLY A 131 -11.42 -5.93 5.77
CA GLY A 131 -10.92 -5.87 7.13
C GLY A 131 -9.56 -5.17 7.20
N ILE A 132 -9.01 -5.07 8.43
CA ILE A 132 -7.77 -4.31 8.69
C ILE A 132 -6.56 -4.88 7.91
N PHE A 133 -6.42 -6.19 7.88
CA PHE A 133 -5.32 -6.86 7.18
C PHE A 133 -5.40 -6.65 5.66
N LYS A 134 -6.59 -6.88 5.08
CA LYS A 134 -6.79 -6.70 3.63
C LYS A 134 -6.55 -5.27 3.22
N ARG A 135 -7.09 -4.27 3.96
CA ARG A 135 -6.82 -2.84 3.69
C ARG A 135 -5.33 -2.50 3.71
N LEU A 136 -4.58 -3.04 4.68
CA LEU A 136 -3.14 -2.80 4.75
C LEU A 136 -2.40 -3.43 3.56
N CYS A 137 -2.77 -4.65 3.16
CA CYS A 137 -2.22 -5.30 1.98
C CYS A 137 -2.51 -4.50 0.69
N GLU A 138 -3.72 -3.97 0.56
CA GLU A 138 -4.11 -3.13 -0.57
C GLU A 138 -3.30 -1.82 -0.59
N LYS A 139 -3.12 -1.15 0.55
CA LYS A 139 -2.23 0.01 0.67
C LYS A 139 -0.79 -0.32 0.29
N ALA A 140 -0.29 -1.48 0.70
CA ALA A 140 1.06 -1.94 0.37
C ALA A 140 1.23 -2.26 -1.13
N GLN A 141 0.17 -2.69 -1.79
CA GLN A 141 0.15 -2.92 -3.23
C GLN A 141 0.01 -1.63 -4.03
N GLN A 142 -0.62 -0.61 -3.46
CA GLN A 142 -0.68 0.71 -4.06
C GLN A 142 0.74 1.28 -4.09
N LYS A 143 1.45 1.10 -5.20
CA LYS A 143 2.63 1.92 -5.45
C LYS A 143 2.22 3.37 -5.27
N SER A 144 3.12 4.16 -4.70
CA SER A 144 2.89 5.60 -4.50
C SER A 144 2.75 6.30 -5.87
N ILE A 145 1.60 6.15 -6.50
CA ILE A 145 1.24 6.86 -7.73
C ILE A 145 1.03 8.36 -7.43
N THR A 146 1.05 8.73 -6.15
CA THR A 146 0.70 10.06 -5.67
C THR A 146 1.69 11.18 -5.99
N ASN A 147 2.89 10.88 -6.54
CA ASN A 147 3.89 11.88 -6.90
C ASN A 147 4.41 11.69 -8.33
N ILE A 148 3.51 11.52 -9.29
CA ILE A 148 3.90 11.60 -10.69
C ILE A 148 3.97 13.07 -11.06
N THR A 149 5.16 13.66 -10.90
CA THR A 149 5.48 14.93 -11.50
C THR A 149 5.82 14.64 -12.96
N ILE A 150 4.93 15.03 -13.86
CA ILE A 150 5.17 14.91 -15.29
C ILE A 150 6.22 15.95 -15.67
N ASN A 151 7.42 15.48 -15.98
CA ASN A 151 8.52 16.21 -16.66
C ASN A 151 8.65 17.72 -16.38
N ASN A 152 9.77 18.15 -15.83
CA ASN A 152 10.38 19.50 -15.85
C ASN A 152 9.51 20.75 -15.62
N ASN A 153 8.18 20.64 -15.63
CA ASN A 153 7.23 21.75 -15.48
C ASN A 153 6.31 21.66 -14.29
N GLN A 154 6.58 20.77 -13.28
CA GLN A 154 5.72 20.61 -12.08
C GLN A 154 4.23 20.42 -12.40
N GLN A 155 3.90 19.78 -13.50
CA GLN A 155 2.52 19.55 -13.89
C GLN A 155 1.97 18.34 -13.12
N GLU A 156 0.98 18.56 -12.26
CA GLU A 156 0.30 17.48 -11.54
C GLU A 156 -0.45 16.57 -12.52
N LEU A 157 -0.46 15.26 -12.23
CA LEU A 157 -1.25 14.31 -12.99
C LEU A 157 -2.75 14.58 -12.76
N THR A 158 -3.40 15.19 -13.73
CA THR A 158 -4.85 15.40 -13.70
C THR A 158 -5.60 14.28 -14.42
N LYS A 159 -6.91 14.15 -14.16
CA LYS A 159 -7.78 13.19 -14.88
C LYS A 159 -7.70 13.37 -16.41
N GLN A 160 -7.62 14.60 -16.89
CA GLN A 160 -7.51 14.87 -18.33
C GLN A 160 -6.18 14.37 -18.90
N VAL A 161 -5.06 14.65 -18.21
CA VAL A 161 -3.75 14.19 -18.64
C VAL A 161 -3.67 12.65 -18.64
N PHE A 162 -4.25 12.00 -17.62
CA PHE A 162 -4.32 10.54 -17.59
C PHE A 162 -5.16 9.99 -18.75
N LYS A 163 -6.27 10.65 -19.09
CA LYS A 163 -7.10 10.27 -20.22
C LYS A 163 -6.32 10.35 -21.54
N ASP A 164 -5.59 11.44 -21.76
CA ASP A 164 -4.80 11.62 -22.97
C ASP A 164 -3.71 10.54 -23.10
N LEU A 165 -3.06 10.18 -21.98
CA LEU A 165 -2.06 9.10 -21.92
C LEU A 165 -2.71 7.72 -22.18
N TYR A 166 -3.88 7.49 -21.62
CA TYR A 166 -4.64 6.26 -21.85
C TYR A 166 -5.03 6.12 -23.33
N ASP A 167 -5.56 7.18 -23.93
CA ASP A 167 -5.98 7.19 -25.34
C ASP A 167 -4.77 6.96 -26.26
N ASP A 168 -3.62 7.59 -25.98
CA ASP A 168 -2.36 7.36 -26.71
C ASP A 168 -1.88 5.90 -26.54
N PHE A 169 -1.92 5.37 -25.32
CA PHE A 169 -1.53 3.99 -25.05
C PHE A 169 -2.43 2.98 -25.79
N VAL A 170 -3.76 3.15 -25.70
CA VAL A 170 -4.73 2.26 -26.38
C VAL A 170 -4.58 2.33 -27.89
N SER A 171 -4.26 3.51 -28.45
CA SER A 171 -4.04 3.66 -29.89
C SER A 171 -2.93 2.79 -30.45
N LYS A 172 -1.93 2.47 -29.61
CA LYS A 172 -0.76 1.66 -29.96
C LYS A 172 -0.96 0.15 -29.79
N LEU A 173 -2.06 -0.27 -29.14
CA LEU A 173 -2.38 -1.68 -28.96
C LEU A 173 -2.95 -2.27 -30.24
N GLU A 174 -2.66 -3.58 -30.46
CA GLU A 174 -3.29 -4.35 -31.53
C GLU A 174 -4.78 -4.56 -31.27
N ASP A 175 -5.54 -4.63 -32.34
CA ASP A 175 -6.98 -4.85 -32.27
C ASP A 175 -7.27 -6.32 -31.93
N LYS A 176 -8.15 -6.56 -30.95
CA LYS A 176 -8.54 -7.89 -30.48
C LYS A 176 -9.08 -8.79 -31.60
N ASP A 177 -9.84 -8.20 -32.52
CA ASP A 177 -10.56 -8.93 -33.57
C ASP A 177 -9.69 -9.13 -34.82
N SER A 178 -8.65 -8.30 -35.00
CA SER A 178 -7.78 -8.31 -36.16
C SER A 178 -6.47 -9.09 -35.94
N SER A 179 -6.07 -9.33 -34.69
CA SER A 179 -4.80 -9.98 -34.38
C SER A 179 -4.90 -11.00 -33.25
N ASN A 180 -4.27 -12.15 -33.44
CA ASN A 180 -4.07 -13.15 -32.41
C ASN A 180 -2.78 -12.92 -31.60
N LEU A 181 -1.94 -11.98 -32.02
CA LEU A 181 -0.68 -11.62 -31.38
C LEU A 181 -0.78 -10.22 -30.81
N SER A 182 -0.49 -10.06 -29.53
CA SER A 182 -0.38 -8.77 -28.89
C SER A 182 1.00 -8.18 -29.09
N ASN A 183 1.07 -6.88 -29.31
CA ASN A 183 2.33 -6.11 -29.25
C ASN A 183 2.67 -5.64 -27.85
N CYS A 184 1.80 -5.90 -26.85
CA CYS A 184 2.00 -5.53 -25.46
C CYS A 184 1.71 -6.70 -24.53
N THR A 185 2.73 -7.39 -24.08
CA THR A 185 2.67 -8.49 -23.09
C THR A 185 3.28 -8.02 -21.79
N LEU A 186 2.51 -8.07 -20.73
CA LEU A 186 2.91 -7.68 -19.38
C LEU A 186 2.96 -8.88 -18.44
N LYS A 187 3.52 -8.68 -17.25
CA LYS A 187 3.77 -9.73 -16.28
C LYS A 187 3.25 -9.34 -14.90
N THR A 188 2.48 -10.23 -14.28
CA THR A 188 2.05 -10.07 -12.89
C THR A 188 3.20 -10.29 -11.91
N LYS A 189 3.01 -9.89 -10.66
CA LYS A 189 3.98 -10.17 -9.57
C LYS A 189 4.24 -11.67 -9.37
N THR A 190 3.25 -12.52 -9.69
CA THR A 190 3.36 -13.98 -9.64
C THR A 190 3.94 -14.60 -10.91
N ASN A 191 4.54 -13.78 -11.77
CA ASN A 191 5.13 -14.18 -13.05
C ASN A 191 4.15 -14.70 -14.11
N LEU A 192 2.85 -14.48 -13.94
CA LEU A 192 1.85 -14.80 -14.96
C LEU A 192 1.91 -13.75 -16.08
N LEU A 193 2.09 -14.20 -17.32
CA LEU A 193 2.05 -13.34 -18.50
C LEU A 193 0.61 -13.10 -18.93
N PHE A 194 0.32 -11.87 -19.37
CA PHE A 194 -0.95 -11.49 -19.96
C PHE A 194 -0.76 -10.48 -21.08
N ASP A 195 -1.61 -10.58 -22.07
CA ASP A 195 -1.58 -9.78 -23.30
C ASP A 195 -2.64 -8.70 -23.25
N LEU A 196 -2.28 -7.52 -23.76
CA LEU A 196 -3.21 -6.39 -23.88
C LEU A 196 -3.60 -6.17 -25.34
N PHE A 197 -4.88 -5.89 -25.56
CA PHE A 197 -5.45 -5.56 -26.85
C PHE A 197 -6.40 -4.37 -26.69
N LYS A 198 -6.61 -3.61 -27.76
CA LYS A 198 -7.73 -2.67 -27.82
C LYS A 198 -9.00 -3.36 -28.25
N ASN A 199 -10.14 -2.81 -27.85
CA ASN A 199 -11.45 -3.21 -28.27
C ASN A 199 -12.09 -2.11 -29.15
N SER A 200 -13.14 -2.44 -29.88
CA SER A 200 -13.96 -1.48 -30.66
C SER A 200 -14.58 -0.37 -29.78
N VAL A 201 -14.85 -0.66 -28.51
CA VAL A 201 -15.15 0.34 -27.48
C VAL A 201 -13.83 0.75 -26.81
N PRO A 202 -13.61 2.01 -26.39
CA PRO A 202 -12.35 2.44 -25.80
C PRO A 202 -12.11 1.76 -24.43
N SER A 203 -11.71 0.50 -24.49
CA SER A 203 -11.37 -0.34 -23.34
C SER A 203 -10.19 -1.24 -23.70
N ILE A 204 -9.39 -1.56 -22.68
CA ILE A 204 -8.28 -2.51 -22.79
C ILE A 204 -8.84 -3.90 -22.54
N VAL A 205 -8.54 -4.84 -23.40
CA VAL A 205 -8.85 -6.26 -23.21
C VAL A 205 -7.60 -6.97 -22.74
N VAL A 206 -7.71 -7.63 -21.60
CA VAL A 206 -6.68 -8.46 -20.99
C VAL A 206 -6.94 -9.91 -21.34
N LYS A 207 -5.98 -10.59 -21.96
CA LYS A 207 -6.02 -12.05 -22.18
C LYS A 207 -4.92 -12.71 -21.36
N SER A 208 -5.29 -13.65 -20.47
CA SER A 208 -4.35 -14.36 -19.61
C SER A 208 -4.60 -15.87 -19.60
N GLY A 209 -3.52 -16.64 -19.37
CA GLY A 209 -3.58 -18.09 -19.19
C GLY A 209 -3.78 -18.91 -20.47
N LYS A 210 -3.79 -20.24 -20.31
CA LYS A 210 -3.94 -21.21 -21.42
C LYS A 210 -5.33 -21.15 -22.05
N ASP A 211 -6.35 -20.87 -21.25
CA ASP A 211 -7.76 -20.81 -21.72
C ASP A 211 -8.16 -19.42 -22.23
N ARG A 212 -7.26 -18.46 -22.27
CA ARG A 212 -7.42 -17.10 -22.82
C ARG A 212 -8.73 -16.44 -22.41
N THR A 213 -9.08 -16.53 -21.12
CA THR A 213 -10.20 -15.74 -20.59
C THR A 213 -9.92 -14.26 -20.83
N SER A 214 -10.83 -13.58 -21.51
CA SER A 214 -10.68 -12.17 -21.80
C SER A 214 -11.49 -11.34 -20.81
N GLN A 215 -10.82 -10.35 -20.19
CA GLN A 215 -11.44 -9.39 -19.30
C GLN A 215 -11.29 -7.99 -19.90
N SER A 216 -12.32 -7.16 -19.77
CA SER A 216 -12.28 -5.79 -20.25
C SER A 216 -12.05 -4.84 -19.09
N VAL A 217 -11.07 -3.95 -19.25
CA VAL A 217 -10.72 -2.92 -18.27
C VAL A 217 -11.03 -1.56 -18.90
N ALA A 218 -12.03 -0.87 -18.36
CA ALA A 218 -12.45 0.43 -18.84
C ALA A 218 -11.56 1.56 -18.28
N HIS A 219 -11.40 2.65 -19.07
CA HIS A 219 -10.71 3.86 -18.60
C HIS A 219 -11.25 4.36 -17.26
N SER A 220 -12.59 4.41 -17.11
CA SER A 220 -13.24 4.90 -15.88
C SER A 220 -12.91 4.07 -14.63
N GLU A 221 -12.57 2.80 -14.78
CA GLU A 221 -12.13 1.95 -13.66
C GLU A 221 -10.72 2.28 -13.26
N LEU A 222 -9.80 2.41 -14.23
CA LEU A 222 -8.42 2.84 -13.97
C LEU A 222 -8.36 4.25 -13.36
N GLU A 223 -9.22 5.17 -13.85
CA GLU A 223 -9.35 6.52 -13.30
C GLU A 223 -9.78 6.48 -11.83
N LYS A 224 -10.79 5.68 -11.46
CA LYS A 224 -11.23 5.52 -10.08
C LYS A 224 -10.15 4.91 -9.18
N VAL A 225 -9.41 3.93 -9.68
CA VAL A 225 -8.27 3.34 -8.97
C VAL A 225 -7.20 4.40 -8.69
N LEU A 226 -6.88 5.21 -9.70
CA LEU A 226 -5.79 6.19 -9.63
C LEU A 226 -6.14 7.42 -8.78
N PHE A 227 -7.32 8.02 -8.98
CA PHE A 227 -7.69 9.30 -8.36
C PHE A 227 -8.62 9.17 -7.16
N GLU A 228 -9.50 8.16 -7.14
CA GLU A 228 -10.47 7.95 -6.07
C GLU A 228 -10.03 6.86 -5.09
N LYS A 229 -8.84 6.27 -5.30
CA LYS A 229 -8.29 5.19 -4.49
C LYS A 229 -9.24 4.00 -4.34
N LYS A 230 -10.07 3.77 -5.36
CA LYS A 230 -10.96 2.62 -5.39
C LYS A 230 -10.14 1.34 -5.53
N ILE A 231 -10.56 0.29 -4.81
CA ILE A 231 -9.95 -1.03 -4.93
C ILE A 231 -10.26 -1.57 -6.33
N PRO A 232 -9.24 -2.02 -7.09
CA PRO A 232 -9.45 -2.58 -8.41
C PRO A 232 -10.30 -3.85 -8.38
N THR A 233 -11.13 -4.03 -9.38
CA THR A 233 -11.89 -5.28 -9.57
C THR A 233 -10.96 -6.44 -9.89
N TYR A 234 -9.91 -6.16 -10.67
CA TYR A 234 -8.89 -7.13 -11.08
C TYR A 234 -7.49 -6.63 -10.69
N SER A 235 -7.23 -6.53 -9.39
CA SER A 235 -6.03 -5.90 -8.82
C SER A 235 -4.71 -6.41 -9.43
N SER A 236 -4.68 -7.64 -9.94
CA SER A 236 -3.50 -8.22 -10.60
C SER A 236 -3.14 -7.55 -11.93
N TYR A 237 -4.07 -6.88 -12.60
CA TYR A 237 -3.86 -6.30 -13.92
C TYR A 237 -3.93 -4.78 -13.92
N GLU A 238 -4.91 -4.20 -13.25
CA GLU A 238 -5.21 -2.76 -13.31
C GLU A 238 -4.03 -1.90 -12.85
N TYR A 239 -3.36 -2.25 -11.75
CA TYR A 239 -2.16 -1.53 -11.30
C TYR A 239 -1.01 -1.62 -12.30
N ILE A 240 -0.83 -2.79 -12.95
CA ILE A 240 0.25 -2.98 -13.91
C ILE A 240 -0.03 -2.21 -15.19
N ILE A 241 -1.30 -2.16 -15.62
CA ILE A 241 -1.74 -1.37 -16.77
C ILE A 241 -1.53 0.12 -16.52
N ILE A 242 -1.92 0.62 -15.33
CA ILE A 242 -1.68 2.01 -14.93
C ILE A 242 -0.17 2.32 -14.95
N ASP A 243 0.65 1.46 -14.35
CA ASP A 243 2.12 1.60 -14.36
C ASP A 243 2.66 1.68 -15.81
N GLU A 244 2.15 0.85 -16.72
CA GLU A 244 2.60 0.82 -18.12
C GLU A 244 2.20 2.09 -18.87
N ILE A 245 0.96 2.56 -18.70
CA ILE A 245 0.49 3.82 -19.28
C ILE A 245 1.38 4.99 -18.82
N LEU A 246 1.71 5.01 -17.53
CA LEU A 246 2.51 6.08 -16.93
C LEU A 246 4.00 6.02 -17.30
N LYS A 247 4.52 4.87 -17.69
CA LYS A 247 5.91 4.74 -18.18
C LYS A 247 6.18 5.59 -19.42
N SER A 248 5.19 5.81 -20.26
CA SER A 248 5.33 6.66 -21.45
C SER A 248 5.72 8.11 -21.09
N VAL A 249 5.30 8.58 -19.92
CA VAL A 249 5.66 9.90 -19.37
C VAL A 249 6.97 9.85 -18.59
N ASN A 250 7.24 8.73 -17.92
CA ASN A 250 8.39 8.54 -17.06
C ASN A 250 9.67 8.14 -17.81
N SER A 251 9.60 7.85 -19.11
CA SER A 251 10.77 7.50 -19.93
C SER A 251 11.83 8.61 -20.04
N LYS A 252 11.58 9.78 -19.44
CA LYS A 252 12.53 10.91 -19.37
C LYS A 252 12.91 11.35 -17.94
N THR A 253 12.47 10.64 -16.89
CA THR A 253 12.84 10.99 -15.52
C THR A 253 13.51 9.80 -14.82
N ASP A 254 14.82 9.92 -14.61
CA ASP A 254 15.69 8.92 -13.97
C ASP A 254 15.47 8.72 -12.46
N ASN A 255 14.33 9.17 -11.90
CA ASN A 255 14.06 9.09 -10.45
C ASN A 255 12.61 8.77 -10.13
N LEU A 256 12.14 7.60 -10.55
CA LEU A 256 11.04 6.95 -9.83
C LEU A 256 11.62 6.41 -8.52
N ASP A 257 11.09 6.92 -7.40
CA ASP A 257 11.40 6.39 -6.07
C ASP A 257 10.87 4.94 -5.99
N ASN A 258 11.68 4.00 -6.51
CA ASN A 258 11.44 2.56 -6.46
C ASN A 258 11.65 1.99 -5.05
N THR A 259 11.72 2.83 -4.03
CA THR A 259 11.81 2.38 -2.65
C THR A 259 10.49 1.73 -2.26
N THR A 260 10.51 0.42 -2.16
CA THR A 260 9.41 -0.36 -1.58
C THR A 260 9.22 0.09 -0.13
N LYS A 261 8.10 0.75 0.14
CA LYS A 261 7.75 1.14 1.51
C LYS A 261 7.37 -0.10 2.31
N ASN A 262 7.83 -0.15 3.55
CA ASN A 262 7.44 -1.19 4.49
C ASN A 262 6.08 -0.86 5.10
N TYR A 263 5.17 -1.83 5.13
CA TYR A 263 3.87 -1.75 5.79
C TYR A 263 3.84 -2.73 6.95
N ILE A 264 3.29 -2.32 8.08
CA ILE A 264 3.40 -3.05 9.35
C ILE A 264 2.03 -3.26 9.95
N LEU A 265 1.68 -4.51 10.19
CA LEU A 265 0.54 -4.89 11.01
C LEU A 265 1.02 -5.25 12.41
N ILE A 266 0.53 -4.56 13.41
CA ILE A 266 0.79 -4.84 14.81
C ILE A 266 -0.45 -5.50 15.41
N ILE A 267 -0.29 -6.72 15.92
CA ILE A 267 -1.33 -7.46 16.60
C ILE A 267 -0.98 -7.54 18.08
N ASP A 268 -1.75 -6.83 18.89
CA ASP A 268 -1.64 -6.89 20.34
C ASP A 268 -2.61 -7.93 20.90
N GLU A 269 -2.26 -8.53 22.05
CA GLU A 269 -3.05 -9.54 22.74
C GLU A 269 -3.49 -10.73 21.85
N ILE A 270 -2.59 -11.18 20.97
CA ILE A 270 -2.88 -12.24 19.98
C ILE A 270 -3.49 -13.50 20.61
N ASN A 271 -3.10 -13.80 21.84
CA ASN A 271 -3.58 -14.97 22.61
C ASN A 271 -5.01 -14.82 23.17
N ARG A 272 -5.60 -13.63 23.13
CA ARG A 272 -7.00 -13.39 23.53
C ARG A 272 -8.00 -13.68 22.40
N GLY A 273 -7.53 -13.74 21.17
CA GLY A 273 -8.37 -14.04 20.00
C GLY A 273 -8.43 -15.53 19.68
N ASN A 274 -9.48 -15.95 19.01
CA ASN A 274 -9.54 -17.27 18.38
C ASN A 274 -8.80 -17.21 17.05
N ILE A 275 -7.54 -17.63 17.03
CA ILE A 275 -6.64 -17.54 15.87
C ILE A 275 -7.23 -18.19 14.63
N SER A 276 -7.79 -19.40 14.74
CA SER A 276 -8.41 -20.08 13.60
C SER A 276 -9.61 -19.33 13.04
N LYS A 277 -10.42 -18.72 13.92
CA LYS A 277 -11.57 -17.90 13.51
C LYS A 277 -11.15 -16.61 12.83
N ILE A 278 -10.06 -15.98 13.28
CA ILE A 278 -9.59 -14.67 12.79
C ILE A 278 -8.86 -14.81 11.47
N PHE A 279 -7.91 -15.73 11.39
CA PHE A 279 -7.07 -15.90 10.19
C PHE A 279 -7.73 -16.76 9.12
N GLY A 280 -8.64 -17.67 9.49
CA GLY A 280 -9.23 -18.61 8.55
C GLY A 280 -8.15 -19.34 7.75
N GLU A 281 -8.26 -19.31 6.42
CA GLU A 281 -7.31 -19.97 5.52
C GLU A 281 -5.90 -19.34 5.53
N LEU A 282 -5.78 -18.09 5.95
CA LEU A 282 -4.48 -17.38 6.01
C LEU A 282 -3.52 -18.02 7.02
N ILE A 283 -4.02 -18.82 7.97
CA ILE A 283 -3.17 -19.49 8.98
C ILE A 283 -2.12 -20.41 8.34
N THR A 284 -2.35 -20.87 7.11
CA THR A 284 -1.40 -21.71 6.37
C THR A 284 -0.29 -20.91 5.69
N LEU A 285 -0.39 -19.58 5.69
CA LEU A 285 0.54 -18.67 5.03
C LEU A 285 1.45 -17.93 6.02
N ILE A 286 1.21 -18.09 7.32
CA ILE A 286 1.97 -17.49 8.42
C ILE A 286 2.88 -18.57 9.03
#